data_e11818d384d6fe9a258b033bdd272915
#
_entry.id   e11818d384d6fe9a258b033bdd272915
#
_cell.length_a   1.000
_cell.length_b   1.000
_cell.length_c   1.000
_cell.angle_alpha   90.00
_cell.angle_beta   90.00
_cell.angle_gamma   90.00
#
_symmetry.space_group_name_H-M   'P 1'
#
loop_
_entity.id
_entity.type
_entity.pdbx_description
1 polymer ?
#
loop_
_entity_poly.entity_id
_entity_poly.type
_entity_poly.pdbx_seq_one_letter_code
_entity_poly.pdbx_strand_id
1 'polypeptide(L)'
;MEIVAAEAFTAESKTDFSVQLQKAKDAGAELVFLPFYYTEAALVLQQAAGMNYAPIFFGCDGMDGILDVEGFDAENAQNLMFLSPFTPTSTDEAVVKFVTDFEAEFGGTPIQFAADAYDGVYAIKAAMEKAEVTPDMSASDICDALKPAMTEITIDGVTAKDLTWEASGEPSKEPMVVKIENGEYAVVE
;
A
#
# COMPACT_ATOMS: atom_id res chain seq x y z
N MET A 1 24.07 -0.47 6.24
CA MET A 1 23.51 -1.53 5.38
C MET A 1 24.23 -1.48 4.05
N GLU A 2 24.65 -2.62 3.48
CA GLU A 2 25.35 -2.73 2.21
C GLU A 2 24.41 -3.36 1.17
N ILE A 3 24.38 -2.82 -0.03
CA ILE A 3 23.63 -3.42 -1.15
C ILE A 3 24.52 -4.46 -1.81
N VAL A 4 24.22 -5.74 -1.62
CA VAL A 4 25.02 -6.86 -2.14
C VAL A 4 24.50 -7.38 -3.49
N ALA A 5 23.26 -7.09 -3.85
CA ALA A 5 22.67 -7.38 -5.16
C ALA A 5 21.61 -6.32 -5.51
N ALA A 6 21.50 -5.97 -6.79
CA ALA A 6 20.46 -5.10 -7.32
C ALA A 6 19.97 -5.70 -8.64
N GLU A 7 18.74 -6.18 -8.64
CA GLU A 7 18.15 -6.93 -9.75
C GLU A 7 16.90 -6.23 -10.27
N ALA A 8 16.51 -6.49 -11.50
CA ALA A 8 15.33 -5.93 -12.13
C ALA A 8 14.52 -6.99 -12.87
N PHE A 9 13.28 -6.68 -13.15
CA PHE A 9 12.39 -7.44 -14.02
C PHE A 9 11.57 -6.50 -14.91
N THR A 10 10.95 -7.04 -15.94
CA THR A 10 10.08 -6.32 -16.87
C THR A 10 8.68 -6.94 -16.87
N ALA A 11 7.74 -6.30 -17.55
CA ALA A 11 6.38 -6.83 -17.71
C ALA A 11 6.36 -8.23 -18.35
N GLU A 12 7.35 -8.54 -19.20
CA GLU A 12 7.47 -9.83 -19.88
C GLU A 12 8.13 -10.91 -19.02
N SER A 13 8.87 -10.52 -17.96
CA SER A 13 9.63 -11.44 -17.08
C SER A 13 9.13 -11.48 -15.64
N LYS A 14 7.93 -10.99 -15.38
CA LYS A 14 7.36 -10.84 -14.03
C LYS A 14 6.70 -12.10 -13.44
N THR A 15 6.99 -13.27 -13.97
CA THR A 15 6.43 -14.55 -13.50
C THR A 15 7.49 -15.53 -12.98
N ASP A 16 8.77 -15.32 -13.31
CA ASP A 16 9.88 -16.14 -12.82
C ASP A 16 11.00 -15.24 -12.32
N PHE A 17 11.24 -15.31 -11.00
CA PHE A 17 12.23 -14.54 -10.27
C PHE A 17 13.39 -15.40 -9.77
N SER A 18 13.48 -16.67 -10.21
CA SER A 18 14.47 -17.63 -9.73
C SER A 18 15.91 -17.16 -9.91
N VAL A 19 16.20 -16.49 -11.02
CA VAL A 19 17.54 -15.95 -11.30
C VAL A 19 17.90 -14.81 -10.36
N GLN A 20 16.98 -13.87 -10.13
CA GLN A 20 17.18 -12.73 -9.22
C GLN A 20 17.34 -13.22 -7.78
N LEU A 21 16.48 -14.15 -7.34
CA LEU A 21 16.53 -14.75 -6.03
C LEU A 21 17.82 -15.56 -5.81
N GLN A 22 18.28 -16.32 -6.82
CA GLN A 22 19.53 -17.07 -6.72
C GLN A 22 20.72 -16.13 -6.54
N LYS A 23 20.78 -15.01 -7.27
CA LYS A 23 21.84 -14.03 -7.11
C LYS A 23 21.84 -13.37 -5.73
N ALA A 24 20.64 -13.00 -5.21
CA ALA A 24 20.53 -12.46 -3.87
C ALA A 24 20.99 -13.47 -2.81
N LYS A 25 20.59 -14.73 -2.95
CA LYS A 25 20.99 -15.83 -2.07
C LYS A 25 22.49 -16.08 -2.11
N ASP A 26 23.10 -16.15 -3.30
CA ASP A 26 24.53 -16.39 -3.47
C ASP A 26 25.38 -15.22 -2.94
N ALA A 27 24.85 -14.00 -3.01
CA ALA A 27 25.44 -12.80 -2.44
C ALA A 27 25.26 -12.70 -0.90
N GLY A 28 24.52 -13.62 -0.29
CA GLY A 28 24.27 -13.63 1.15
C GLY A 28 23.35 -12.52 1.63
N ALA A 29 22.39 -12.08 0.81
CA ALA A 29 21.44 -11.07 1.22
C ALA A 29 20.53 -11.59 2.34
N GLU A 30 20.55 -10.90 3.49
CA GLU A 30 19.72 -11.21 4.67
C GLU A 30 18.38 -10.46 4.64
N LEU A 31 18.31 -9.37 3.87
CA LEU A 31 17.09 -8.60 3.61
C LEU A 31 16.93 -8.40 2.11
N VAL A 32 15.71 -8.61 1.61
CA VAL A 32 15.32 -8.37 0.21
C VAL A 32 14.25 -7.29 0.18
N PHE A 33 14.58 -6.14 -0.41
CA PHE A 33 13.64 -5.04 -0.59
C PHE A 33 12.84 -5.20 -1.88
N LEU A 34 11.52 -5.11 -1.78
CA LEU A 34 10.55 -5.38 -2.84
C LEU A 34 9.69 -4.13 -3.12
N PRO A 35 10.17 -3.14 -3.91
CA PRO A 35 9.43 -1.91 -4.20
C PRO A 35 8.45 -2.10 -5.37
N PHE A 36 7.55 -3.07 -5.27
CA PHE A 36 6.55 -3.41 -6.28
C PHE A 36 5.28 -3.99 -5.63
N TYR A 37 4.33 -4.50 -6.41
CA TYR A 37 3.00 -4.86 -5.92
C TYR A 37 2.90 -6.33 -5.48
N TYR A 38 1.88 -6.61 -4.71
CA TYR A 38 1.61 -7.88 -4.03
C TYR A 38 1.52 -9.10 -4.97
N THR A 39 1.03 -8.93 -6.20
CA THR A 39 0.90 -10.05 -7.14
C THR A 39 2.27 -10.64 -7.52
N GLU A 40 3.22 -9.81 -7.87
CA GLU A 40 4.58 -10.22 -8.17
C GLU A 40 5.33 -10.63 -6.90
N ALA A 41 5.07 -9.95 -5.77
CA ALA A 41 5.66 -10.29 -4.48
C ALA A 41 5.25 -11.69 -4.02
N ALA A 42 4.00 -12.10 -4.17
CA ALA A 42 3.53 -13.44 -3.86
C ALA A 42 4.34 -14.51 -4.61
N LEU A 43 4.62 -14.29 -5.90
CA LEU A 43 5.46 -15.19 -6.69
C LEU A 43 6.93 -15.22 -6.20
N VAL A 44 7.48 -14.06 -5.83
CA VAL A 44 8.83 -13.96 -5.26
C VAL A 44 8.92 -14.77 -3.97
N LEU A 45 7.98 -14.61 -3.05
CA LEU A 45 7.97 -15.31 -1.77
C LEU A 45 7.82 -16.82 -1.96
N GLN A 46 6.89 -17.27 -2.81
CA GLN A 46 6.71 -18.69 -3.12
C GLN A 46 7.97 -19.31 -3.75
N GLN A 47 8.60 -18.62 -4.69
CA GLN A 47 9.82 -19.11 -5.34
C GLN A 47 10.99 -19.14 -4.37
N ALA A 48 11.15 -18.13 -3.51
CA ALA A 48 12.16 -18.11 -2.47
C ALA A 48 12.01 -19.29 -1.50
N ALA A 49 10.78 -19.57 -1.06
CA ALA A 49 10.49 -20.74 -0.22
C ALA A 49 10.87 -22.06 -0.91
N GLY A 50 10.51 -22.22 -2.21
CA GLY A 50 10.90 -23.37 -3.03
C GLY A 50 12.42 -23.54 -3.18
N MET A 51 13.17 -22.46 -3.06
CA MET A 51 14.64 -22.44 -3.10
C MET A 51 15.28 -22.63 -1.72
N ASN A 52 14.52 -22.81 -0.64
CA ASN A 52 14.98 -22.76 0.75
C ASN A 52 15.79 -21.47 1.05
N TYR A 53 15.23 -20.34 0.64
CA TYR A 53 15.79 -19.02 0.87
C TYR A 53 14.75 -18.19 1.63
N ALA A 54 15.04 -17.86 2.89
CA ALA A 54 14.13 -17.20 3.81
C ALA A 54 14.77 -15.95 4.45
N PRO A 55 15.09 -14.92 3.63
CA PRO A 55 15.54 -13.65 4.15
C PRO A 55 14.37 -12.90 4.79
N ILE A 56 14.66 -11.75 5.41
CA ILE A 56 13.61 -10.77 5.70
C ILE A 56 13.20 -10.13 4.37
N PHE A 57 11.92 -10.18 4.03
CA PHE A 57 11.35 -9.43 2.93
C PHE A 57 10.78 -8.12 3.45
N PHE A 58 11.11 -7.02 2.79
CA PHE A 58 10.57 -5.71 3.15
C PHE A 58 10.02 -5.01 1.92
N GLY A 59 8.75 -4.65 1.97
CA GLY A 59 8.06 -3.98 0.88
C GLY A 59 7.60 -2.57 1.22
N CYS A 60 7.07 -1.90 0.19
CA CYS A 60 6.33 -0.67 0.34
C CYS A 60 4.83 -0.97 0.47
N ASP A 61 4.01 0.06 0.36
CA ASP A 61 2.56 0.03 0.38
C ASP A 61 1.93 -0.95 -0.64
N GLY A 62 2.61 -1.20 -1.75
CA GLY A 62 2.18 -2.15 -2.77
C GLY A 62 2.01 -3.60 -2.30
N MET A 63 2.45 -3.96 -1.09
CA MET A 63 2.34 -5.32 -0.54
C MET A 63 0.96 -5.64 0.02
N ASP A 64 0.16 -4.64 0.37
CA ASP A 64 -1.18 -4.87 0.93
C ASP A 64 -2.10 -5.54 -0.09
N GLY A 65 -2.76 -6.61 0.33
CA GLY A 65 -3.54 -7.51 -0.54
C GLY A 65 -2.82 -8.82 -0.88
N ILE A 66 -1.57 -9.04 -0.41
CA ILE A 66 -0.82 -10.27 -0.73
C ILE A 66 -1.51 -11.54 -0.23
N LEU A 67 -2.24 -11.45 0.89
CA LEU A 67 -2.97 -12.58 1.47
C LEU A 67 -4.19 -12.99 0.63
N ASP A 68 -4.70 -12.09 -0.24
CA ASP A 68 -5.85 -12.33 -1.10
C ASP A 68 -5.47 -12.86 -2.50
N VAL A 69 -4.17 -13.04 -2.76
CA VAL A 69 -3.70 -13.60 -4.05
C VAL A 69 -4.12 -15.06 -4.16
N GLU A 70 -4.87 -15.38 -5.21
CA GLU A 70 -5.36 -16.74 -5.45
C GLU A 70 -4.22 -17.77 -5.47
N GLY A 71 -4.34 -18.79 -4.62
CA GLY A 71 -3.33 -19.85 -4.51
C GLY A 71 -2.04 -19.48 -3.77
N PHE A 72 -1.98 -18.30 -3.17
CA PHE A 72 -0.86 -17.92 -2.32
C PHE A 72 -0.96 -18.61 -0.94
N ASP A 73 0.14 -19.21 -0.51
CA ASP A 73 0.25 -19.78 0.82
C ASP A 73 0.80 -18.72 1.80
N ALA A 74 -0.03 -18.31 2.73
CA ALA A 74 0.30 -17.27 3.72
C ALA A 74 1.53 -17.61 4.59
N GLU A 75 1.89 -18.89 4.71
CA GLU A 75 3.11 -19.30 5.41
C GLU A 75 4.37 -18.77 4.73
N ASN A 76 4.35 -18.53 3.42
CA ASN A 76 5.46 -17.95 2.70
C ASN A 76 5.70 -16.46 3.03
N ALA A 77 4.72 -15.80 3.66
CA ALA A 77 4.80 -14.39 4.04
C ALA A 77 5.25 -14.13 5.49
N GLN A 78 5.59 -15.17 6.27
CA GLN A 78 5.99 -15.04 7.68
C GLN A 78 7.17 -14.08 7.93
N ASN A 79 8.04 -13.87 6.93
CA ASN A 79 9.17 -12.96 7.01
C ASN A 79 8.93 -11.64 6.26
N LEU A 80 7.69 -11.38 5.82
CA LEU A 80 7.35 -10.15 5.11
C LEU A 80 6.97 -9.05 6.10
N MET A 81 7.59 -7.89 5.93
CA MET A 81 7.17 -6.61 6.51
C MET A 81 6.98 -5.58 5.39
N PHE A 82 6.09 -4.63 5.58
CA PHE A 82 5.89 -3.55 4.62
C PHE A 82 5.31 -2.30 5.30
N LEU A 83 5.37 -1.18 4.58
CA LEU A 83 4.77 0.08 5.04
C LEU A 83 3.33 0.17 4.55
N SER A 84 2.41 0.57 5.43
CA SER A 84 1.02 0.88 5.07
C SER A 84 0.49 2.04 5.92
N PRO A 85 -0.29 2.95 5.35
CA PRO A 85 -0.99 3.99 6.12
C PRO A 85 -2.31 3.48 6.73
N PHE A 86 -2.69 2.23 6.48
CA PHE A 86 -3.99 1.67 6.84
C PHE A 86 -3.85 0.24 7.38
N THR A 87 -4.67 -0.10 8.37
CA THR A 87 -4.92 -1.47 8.78
C THR A 87 -6.41 -1.67 9.06
N PRO A 88 -7.04 -2.74 8.52
CA PRO A 88 -8.44 -3.02 8.78
C PRO A 88 -8.73 -3.42 10.23
N THR A 89 -7.69 -3.74 11.01
CA THR A 89 -7.78 -4.12 12.43
C THR A 89 -7.71 -2.91 13.38
N SER A 90 -7.68 -1.69 12.85
CA SER A 90 -7.68 -0.46 13.66
C SER A 90 -8.93 -0.36 14.54
N THR A 91 -8.76 0.21 15.73
CA THR A 91 -9.86 0.51 16.67
C THR A 91 -10.43 1.92 16.52
N ASP A 92 -9.92 2.72 15.58
CA ASP A 92 -10.49 4.03 15.25
C ASP A 92 -11.92 3.89 14.73
N GLU A 93 -12.85 4.67 15.27
CA GLU A 93 -14.28 4.56 14.93
C GLU A 93 -14.58 4.78 13.44
N ALA A 94 -13.85 5.69 12.78
CA ALA A 94 -14.01 5.96 11.35
C ALA A 94 -13.52 4.78 10.51
N VAL A 95 -12.39 4.16 10.90
CA VAL A 95 -11.87 2.96 10.25
C VAL A 95 -12.81 1.78 10.43
N VAL A 96 -13.27 1.53 11.66
CA VAL A 96 -14.23 0.45 11.97
C VAL A 96 -15.50 0.60 11.13
N LYS A 97 -16.03 1.84 11.03
CA LYS A 97 -17.20 2.11 10.20
C LYS A 97 -16.92 1.85 8.71
N PHE A 98 -15.80 2.36 8.20
CA PHE A 98 -15.40 2.15 6.80
C PHE A 98 -15.27 0.66 6.46
N VAL A 99 -14.57 -0.12 7.29
CA VAL A 99 -14.42 -1.57 7.12
C VAL A 99 -15.78 -2.26 7.12
N THR A 100 -16.65 -1.94 8.10
CA THR A 100 -17.99 -2.54 8.20
C THR A 100 -18.85 -2.25 6.97
N ASP A 101 -18.86 -1.00 6.50
CA ASP A 101 -19.64 -0.60 5.34
C ASP A 101 -19.10 -1.25 4.05
N PHE A 102 -17.77 -1.32 3.92
CA PHE A 102 -17.12 -1.93 2.77
C PHE A 102 -17.42 -3.44 2.70
N GLU A 103 -17.29 -4.15 3.81
CA GLU A 103 -17.60 -5.58 3.89
C GLU A 103 -19.08 -5.88 3.58
N ALA A 104 -19.99 -5.02 4.05
CA ALA A 104 -21.41 -5.16 3.75
C ALA A 104 -21.74 -4.98 2.27
N GLU A 105 -21.03 -4.08 1.57
CA GLU A 105 -21.29 -3.78 0.15
C GLU A 105 -20.55 -4.74 -0.78
N PHE A 106 -19.29 -5.09 -0.49
CA PHE A 106 -18.39 -5.80 -1.40
C PHE A 106 -18.07 -7.24 -0.98
N GLY A 107 -18.39 -7.64 0.26
CA GLY A 107 -18.25 -9.00 0.75
C GLY A 107 -16.82 -9.44 1.12
N GLY A 108 -15.87 -8.50 1.17
CA GLY A 108 -14.47 -8.77 1.55
C GLY A 108 -13.88 -7.62 2.36
N THR A 109 -12.82 -7.89 3.11
CA THR A 109 -12.12 -6.87 3.91
C THR A 109 -11.39 -5.88 3.01
N PRO A 110 -11.49 -4.56 3.23
CA PRO A 110 -10.78 -3.57 2.42
C PRO A 110 -9.27 -3.61 2.67
N ILE A 111 -8.51 -3.46 1.61
CA ILE A 111 -7.07 -3.19 1.66
C ILE A 111 -6.81 -1.68 1.58
N GLN A 112 -5.56 -1.24 1.82
CA GLN A 112 -5.22 0.18 1.84
C GLN A 112 -5.65 0.94 0.57
N PHE A 113 -5.61 0.33 -0.61
CA PHE A 113 -6.01 1.01 -1.86
C PHE A 113 -7.48 1.45 -1.84
N ALA A 114 -8.36 0.67 -1.20
CA ALA A 114 -9.75 1.06 -1.00
C ALA A 114 -9.86 2.24 -0.01
N ALA A 115 -9.08 2.21 1.07
CA ALA A 115 -9.03 3.28 2.06
C ALA A 115 -8.45 4.58 1.48
N ASP A 116 -7.37 4.50 0.68
CA ASP A 116 -6.79 5.64 -0.01
C ASP A 116 -7.77 6.26 -1.03
N ALA A 117 -8.48 5.42 -1.78
CA ALA A 117 -9.50 5.90 -2.73
C ALA A 117 -10.65 6.58 -2.00
N TYR A 118 -11.08 6.04 -0.86
CA TYR A 118 -12.11 6.64 -0.01
C TYR A 118 -11.69 8.04 0.46
N ASP A 119 -10.51 8.17 1.07
CA ASP A 119 -9.98 9.46 1.51
C ASP A 119 -9.78 10.41 0.34
N GLY A 120 -9.34 9.91 -0.83
CA GLY A 120 -9.18 10.69 -2.05
C GLY A 120 -10.46 11.37 -2.51
N VAL A 121 -11.61 10.66 -2.43
CA VAL A 121 -12.92 11.24 -2.76
C VAL A 121 -13.30 12.37 -1.79
N TYR A 122 -13.06 12.19 -0.49
CA TYR A 122 -13.33 13.23 0.50
C TYR A 122 -12.37 14.43 0.38
N ALA A 123 -11.11 14.19 0.05
CA ALA A 123 -10.15 15.26 -0.22
C ALA A 123 -10.57 16.11 -1.43
N ILE A 124 -10.95 15.46 -2.54
CA ILE A 124 -11.45 16.14 -3.72
C ILE A 124 -12.72 16.95 -3.39
N LYS A 125 -13.66 16.34 -2.65
CA LYS A 125 -14.89 17.04 -2.20
C LYS A 125 -14.55 18.30 -1.40
N ALA A 126 -13.68 18.18 -0.38
CA ALA A 126 -13.29 19.32 0.45
C ALA A 126 -12.61 20.43 -0.37
N ALA A 127 -11.72 20.05 -1.31
CA ALA A 127 -11.07 21.00 -2.20
C ALA A 127 -12.05 21.69 -3.16
N MET A 128 -13.03 20.96 -3.69
CA MET A 128 -14.09 21.54 -4.54
C MET A 128 -14.97 22.54 -3.76
N GLU A 129 -15.34 22.20 -2.53
CA GLU A 129 -16.09 23.11 -1.65
C GLU A 129 -15.27 24.36 -1.31
N LYS A 130 -13.98 24.18 -1.00
CA LYS A 130 -13.03 25.30 -0.72
C LYS A 130 -12.82 26.22 -1.92
N ALA A 131 -12.74 25.65 -3.12
CA ALA A 131 -12.55 26.35 -4.38
C ALA A 131 -13.85 26.90 -4.98
N GLU A 132 -15.00 26.70 -4.33
CA GLU A 132 -16.33 27.11 -4.80
C GLU A 132 -16.62 26.61 -6.25
N VAL A 133 -16.21 25.37 -6.55
CA VAL A 133 -16.40 24.75 -7.88
C VAL A 133 -17.89 24.63 -8.19
N THR A 134 -18.26 25.02 -9.43
CA THR A 134 -19.65 24.94 -9.92
C THR A 134 -19.77 23.98 -11.11
N PRO A 135 -20.95 23.39 -11.38
CA PRO A 135 -21.14 22.40 -12.46
C PRO A 135 -20.92 22.92 -13.88
N ASP A 136 -20.90 24.22 -14.08
CA ASP A 136 -20.69 24.89 -15.36
C ASP A 136 -19.22 25.18 -15.68
N MET A 137 -18.31 24.96 -14.72
CA MET A 137 -16.88 25.10 -14.95
C MET A 137 -16.35 23.99 -15.86
N SER A 138 -15.38 24.33 -16.71
CA SER A 138 -14.66 23.34 -17.51
C SER A 138 -13.75 22.46 -16.62
N ALA A 139 -13.43 21.25 -17.07
CA ALA A 139 -12.51 20.36 -16.34
C ALA A 139 -11.13 21.02 -16.09
N SER A 140 -10.65 21.83 -17.04
CA SER A 140 -9.40 22.59 -16.89
C SER A 140 -9.49 23.63 -15.76
N ASP A 141 -10.58 24.40 -15.75
CA ASP A 141 -10.80 25.44 -14.75
C ASP A 141 -10.96 24.82 -13.34
N ILE A 142 -11.67 23.68 -13.26
CA ILE A 142 -11.78 22.91 -12.02
C ILE A 142 -10.38 22.47 -11.53
N CYS A 143 -9.57 21.86 -12.39
CA CYS A 143 -8.21 21.45 -12.01
C CYS A 143 -7.35 22.60 -11.51
N ASP A 144 -7.43 23.76 -12.18
CA ASP A 144 -6.66 24.93 -11.79
C ASP A 144 -7.14 25.55 -10.47
N ALA A 145 -8.44 25.48 -10.18
CA ALA A 145 -9.00 25.88 -8.89
C ALA A 145 -8.66 24.91 -7.75
N LEU A 146 -8.62 23.60 -8.02
CA LEU A 146 -8.32 22.59 -7.01
C LEU A 146 -6.85 22.60 -6.54
N LYS A 147 -5.91 22.90 -7.43
CA LYS A 147 -4.46 22.88 -7.07
C LYS A 147 -4.12 23.73 -5.83
N PRO A 148 -4.48 25.03 -5.75
CA PRO A 148 -4.24 25.80 -4.54
C PRO A 148 -5.12 25.36 -3.39
N ALA A 149 -6.37 24.97 -3.63
CA ALA A 149 -7.31 24.57 -2.59
C ALA A 149 -6.83 23.32 -1.84
N MET A 150 -6.18 22.36 -2.53
CA MET A 150 -5.61 21.15 -1.91
C MET A 150 -4.59 21.46 -0.81
N THR A 151 -3.84 22.57 -0.91
CA THR A 151 -2.88 22.96 0.13
C THR A 151 -3.49 23.74 1.30
N GLU A 152 -4.79 24.03 1.22
CA GLU A 152 -5.53 24.82 2.22
C GLU A 152 -6.62 24.00 2.93
N ILE A 153 -6.80 22.74 2.58
CA ILE A 153 -7.75 21.85 3.25
C ILE A 153 -7.06 20.98 4.29
N THR A 154 -7.86 20.51 5.23
CA THR A 154 -7.52 19.44 6.18
C THR A 154 -8.70 18.51 6.24
N ILE A 155 -8.47 17.19 6.19
CA ILE A 155 -9.51 16.19 6.34
C ILE A 155 -9.13 15.14 7.38
N ASP A 156 -10.14 14.59 8.08
CA ASP A 156 -10.00 13.39 8.86
C ASP A 156 -10.38 12.19 7.98
N GLY A 157 -9.37 11.46 7.55
CA GLY A 157 -9.53 10.26 6.73
C GLY A 157 -9.52 8.98 7.56
N VAL A 158 -9.60 7.86 6.86
CA VAL A 158 -9.41 6.52 7.42
C VAL A 158 -7.94 6.07 7.35
N THR A 159 -7.12 6.76 6.55
CA THR A 159 -5.68 6.49 6.42
C THR A 159 -4.83 7.47 7.23
N ALA A 160 -5.35 8.63 7.63
CA ALA A 160 -4.69 9.59 8.51
C ALA A 160 -5.71 10.56 9.10
N LYS A 161 -5.40 11.11 10.28
CA LYS A 161 -6.08 12.27 10.87
C LYS A 161 -5.34 13.55 10.49
N ASP A 162 -6.07 14.67 10.50
CA ASP A 162 -5.51 15.99 10.13
C ASP A 162 -4.70 15.96 8.82
N LEU A 163 -5.19 15.19 7.84
CA LEU A 163 -4.50 14.98 6.56
C LEU A 163 -4.47 16.28 5.76
N THR A 164 -3.28 16.73 5.41
CA THR A 164 -2.98 17.93 4.62
C THR A 164 -2.06 17.60 3.45
N TRP A 165 -1.89 18.54 2.53
CA TRP A 165 -1.02 18.39 1.36
C TRP A 165 -0.07 19.58 1.22
N GLU A 166 1.19 19.30 0.93
CA GLU A 166 2.15 20.33 0.56
C GLU A 166 1.98 20.77 -0.91
N ALA A 167 2.62 21.89 -1.28
CA ALA A 167 2.63 22.37 -2.66
C ALA A 167 3.31 21.39 -3.65
N SER A 168 4.14 20.48 -3.15
CA SER A 168 4.71 19.35 -3.89
C SER A 168 3.68 18.28 -4.26
N GLY A 169 2.53 18.27 -3.58
CA GLY A 169 1.51 17.22 -3.64
C GLY A 169 1.70 16.12 -2.60
N GLU A 170 2.71 16.24 -1.74
CA GLU A 170 2.99 15.27 -0.68
C GLU A 170 1.96 15.38 0.45
N PRO A 171 1.27 14.26 0.81
CA PRO A 171 0.34 14.22 1.94
C PRO A 171 1.07 14.04 3.26
N SER A 172 0.49 14.56 4.35
CA SER A 172 0.99 14.40 5.72
C SER A 172 0.65 13.03 6.33
N LYS A 173 0.87 11.94 5.57
CA LYS A 173 0.62 10.57 6.05
C LYS A 173 1.87 9.98 6.68
N GLU A 174 1.71 9.39 7.85
CA GLU A 174 2.75 8.59 8.48
C GLU A 174 2.45 7.10 8.28
N PRO A 175 3.33 6.33 7.60
CA PRO A 175 3.13 4.91 7.45
C PRO A 175 3.46 4.18 8.75
N MET A 176 2.73 3.09 9.00
CA MET A 176 3.07 2.09 10.01
C MET A 176 3.80 0.93 9.36
N VAL A 177 4.59 0.20 10.13
CA VAL A 177 5.16 -1.08 9.70
C VAL A 177 4.15 -2.17 9.97
N VAL A 178 3.79 -2.91 8.93
CA VAL A 178 2.92 -4.08 9.00
C VAL A 178 3.75 -5.33 8.73
N LYS A 179 3.49 -6.39 9.48
CA LYS A 179 4.03 -7.74 9.26
C LYS A 179 2.89 -8.73 9.10
N ILE A 180 3.20 -9.91 8.58
CA ILE A 180 2.25 -11.01 8.54
C ILE A 180 2.61 -12.02 9.62
N GLU A 181 1.67 -12.28 10.51
CA GLU A 181 1.77 -13.28 11.57
C GLU A 181 0.56 -14.22 11.53
N ASN A 182 0.82 -15.53 11.44
CA ASN A 182 -0.22 -16.56 11.41
C ASN A 182 -1.28 -16.34 10.30
N GLY A 183 -0.88 -15.74 9.18
CA GLY A 183 -1.77 -15.46 8.05
C GLY A 183 -2.64 -14.21 8.23
N GLU A 184 -2.32 -13.34 9.18
CA GLU A 184 -3.04 -12.09 9.45
C GLU A 184 -2.07 -10.89 9.45
N TYR A 185 -2.59 -9.71 9.13
CA TYR A 185 -1.85 -8.46 9.23
C TYR A 185 -1.72 -8.02 10.68
N ALA A 186 -0.52 -7.70 11.12
CA ALA A 186 -0.21 -7.19 12.45
C ALA A 186 0.67 -5.95 12.36
N VAL A 187 0.32 -4.88 13.10
CA VAL A 187 1.17 -3.69 13.20
C VAL A 187 2.35 -3.97 14.11
N VAL A 188 3.53 -3.56 13.68
CA VAL A 188 4.76 -3.61 14.50
C VAL A 188 4.81 -2.36 15.38
N GLU A 189 4.80 -2.58 16.70
CA GLU A 189 4.95 -1.51 17.71
C GLU A 189 6.41 -1.06 17.88
#